data_2cde1188a46953a61ea441d972782ae1
#
_entry.id   2cde1188a46953a61ea441d972782ae1
#
_cell.length_a   1.000
_cell.length_b   1.000
_cell.length_c   1.000
_cell.angle_alpha   90.00
_cell.angle_beta   90.00
_cell.angle_gamma   90.00
#
_symmetry.space_group_name_H-M   'P 1'
#
loop_
_entity.id
_entity.type
_entity.pdbx_description
1 polymer ?
#
loop_
_entity_poly.entity_id
_entity_poly.type
_entity_poly.pdbx_seq_one_letter_code
_entity_poly.pdbx_strand_id
1 'polypeptide(L)'
;MLEDKTEPVFEQDYPAYESYHNYMGRRMREEDKKMQINKAQRSIWVTFSKEGVHCYPAALEDPKLATGGWDDVSFLGHPHRHIFHFRVRIEVFHDDRDIEFIQFKRWLIRLYEQSEGSSEVLVLDHKSCEMIADELYAEISTRHPGRFVEIEVSEDNENGCNIFYPNS
;
A
#
# COMPACT_ATOMS: atom_id res chain seq x y z
N MET A 1 -18.77 -55.09 -50.65
CA MET A 1 -19.42 -53.86 -50.12
C MET A 1 -18.62 -53.43 -48.90
N LEU A 2 -17.63 -52.53 -49.11
CA LEU A 2 -16.86 -51.94 -48.01
C LEU A 2 -17.49 -50.59 -47.75
N GLU A 3 -18.06 -50.44 -46.56
CA GLU A 3 -18.60 -49.15 -46.09
C GLU A 3 -17.44 -48.19 -45.80
N ASP A 4 -17.41 -47.12 -46.57
CA ASP A 4 -16.55 -45.98 -46.38
C ASP A 4 -17.00 -45.21 -45.13
N LYS A 5 -16.30 -45.38 -44.02
CA LYS A 5 -16.49 -44.58 -42.81
C LYS A 5 -15.70 -43.29 -42.99
N THR A 6 -16.30 -42.29 -43.61
CA THR A 6 -15.83 -40.91 -43.56
C THR A 6 -15.96 -40.40 -42.14
N GLU A 7 -14.83 -40.23 -41.47
CA GLU A 7 -14.78 -39.48 -40.19
C GLU A 7 -15.30 -38.04 -40.38
N PRO A 8 -16.02 -37.50 -39.41
CA PRO A 8 -16.50 -36.11 -39.52
C PRO A 8 -15.29 -35.17 -39.48
N VAL A 9 -15.09 -34.46 -40.58
CA VAL A 9 -14.14 -33.35 -40.65
C VAL A 9 -14.70 -32.23 -39.79
N PHE A 10 -14.08 -32.01 -38.64
CA PHE A 10 -14.32 -30.81 -37.80
C PHE A 10 -13.66 -29.59 -38.48
N GLU A 11 -14.36 -28.99 -39.46
CA GLU A 11 -13.85 -27.89 -40.29
C GLU A 11 -14.46 -26.53 -39.87
N GLN A 12 -14.73 -26.28 -38.59
CA GLN A 12 -15.53 -25.09 -38.25
C GLN A 12 -15.02 -24.10 -37.20
N ASP A 13 -13.76 -24.11 -36.75
CA ASP A 13 -13.35 -23.06 -35.81
C ASP A 13 -11.92 -22.48 -36.01
N TYR A 14 -11.32 -22.63 -37.19
CA TYR A 14 -9.99 -22.07 -37.47
C TYR A 14 -10.11 -20.82 -38.33
N PRO A 15 -9.46 -19.69 -37.95
CA PRO A 15 -9.28 -18.56 -38.88
C PRO A 15 -8.50 -19.08 -40.12
N ALA A 16 -8.97 -18.75 -41.28
CA ALA A 16 -8.63 -19.35 -42.61
C ALA A 16 -7.14 -19.42 -43.01
N TYR A 17 -6.20 -19.01 -42.15
CA TYR A 17 -4.76 -18.98 -42.45
C TYR A 17 -3.84 -19.48 -41.32
N GLU A 18 -4.38 -19.99 -40.21
CA GLU A 18 -3.55 -20.39 -39.08
C GLU A 18 -3.51 -21.94 -38.95
N SER A 19 -2.32 -22.53 -38.89
CA SER A 19 -2.20 -23.97 -38.63
C SER A 19 -2.71 -24.29 -37.19
N TYR A 20 -3.29 -25.48 -36.99
CA TYR A 20 -3.73 -25.98 -35.71
C TYR A 20 -2.68 -25.78 -34.59
N HIS A 21 -1.41 -26.06 -34.91
CA HIS A 21 -0.30 -25.89 -33.97
C HIS A 21 -0.10 -24.44 -33.54
N ASN A 22 -0.23 -23.48 -34.44
CA ASN A 22 -0.10 -22.07 -34.14
C ASN A 22 -1.28 -21.57 -33.31
N TYR A 23 -2.49 -22.02 -33.64
CA TYR A 23 -3.71 -21.70 -32.89
C TYR A 23 -3.63 -22.26 -31.47
N MET A 24 -3.30 -23.53 -31.26
CA MET A 24 -3.16 -24.12 -29.92
C MET A 24 -2.04 -23.48 -29.11
N GLY A 25 -0.90 -23.22 -29.74
CA GLY A 25 0.22 -22.52 -29.09
C GLY A 25 -0.14 -21.09 -28.68
N ARG A 26 -1.04 -20.39 -29.41
CA ARG A 26 -1.55 -19.07 -29.02
C ARG A 26 -2.52 -19.18 -27.85
N ARG A 27 -3.48 -20.12 -27.87
CA ARG A 27 -4.41 -20.37 -26.75
C ARG A 27 -3.69 -20.72 -25.47
N MET A 28 -2.72 -21.62 -25.50
CA MET A 28 -1.91 -21.98 -24.33
C MET A 28 -1.18 -20.76 -23.75
N ARG A 29 -0.57 -19.92 -24.61
CA ARG A 29 0.07 -18.67 -24.15
C ARG A 29 -0.91 -17.66 -23.53
N GLU A 30 -2.14 -17.60 -24.03
CA GLU A 30 -3.19 -16.74 -23.46
C GLU A 30 -3.68 -17.27 -22.10
N GLU A 31 -3.83 -18.59 -21.97
CA GLU A 31 -4.20 -19.24 -20.71
C GLU A 31 -3.10 -19.06 -19.65
N ASP A 32 -1.82 -19.23 -20.03
CA ASP A 32 -0.68 -18.98 -19.15
C ASP A 32 -0.64 -17.51 -18.68
N LYS A 33 -0.87 -16.57 -19.59
CA LYS A 33 -0.97 -15.14 -19.23
C LYS A 33 -2.12 -14.86 -18.26
N LYS A 34 -3.30 -15.44 -18.49
CA LYS A 34 -4.44 -15.31 -17.59
C LYS A 34 -4.12 -15.89 -16.22
N MET A 35 -3.46 -17.05 -16.18
CA MET A 35 -3.05 -17.68 -14.92
C MET A 35 -2.04 -16.82 -14.15
N GLN A 36 -1.07 -16.21 -14.84
CA GLN A 36 -0.13 -15.28 -14.22
C GLN A 36 -0.81 -14.02 -13.69
N ILE A 37 -1.76 -13.44 -14.45
CA ILE A 37 -2.54 -12.29 -14.04
C ILE A 37 -3.37 -12.62 -12.77
N ASN A 38 -3.97 -13.81 -12.70
CA ASN A 38 -4.76 -14.23 -11.55
C ASN A 38 -3.93 -14.47 -10.28
N LYS A 39 -2.62 -14.76 -10.44
CA LYS A 39 -1.67 -14.89 -9.32
C LYS A 39 -1.02 -13.58 -8.91
N ALA A 40 -1.24 -12.50 -9.64
CA ALA A 40 -0.65 -11.21 -9.33
C ALA A 40 -1.20 -10.68 -7.99
N GLN A 41 -0.31 -10.32 -7.10
CA GLN A 41 -0.67 -9.59 -5.88
C GLN A 41 -1.03 -8.15 -6.26
N ARG A 42 -2.19 -7.71 -5.85
CA ARG A 42 -2.72 -6.40 -6.19
C ARG A 42 -2.83 -5.54 -4.94
N SER A 43 -2.55 -4.28 -5.09
CA SER A 43 -2.76 -3.29 -4.04
C SER A 43 -3.23 -1.97 -4.63
N ILE A 44 -3.99 -1.23 -3.86
CA ILE A 44 -4.20 0.20 -4.07
C ILE A 44 -3.31 0.98 -3.14
N TRP A 45 -3.09 2.25 -3.45
CA TRP A 45 -2.39 3.15 -2.56
C TRP A 45 -3.03 4.54 -2.57
N VAL A 46 -2.89 5.24 -1.45
CA VAL A 46 -3.35 6.61 -1.27
C VAL A 46 -2.29 7.42 -0.52
N THR A 47 -2.31 8.74 -0.72
CA THR A 47 -1.46 9.67 0.01
C THR A 47 -2.30 10.79 0.61
N PHE A 48 -1.86 11.30 1.76
CA PHE A 48 -2.37 12.50 2.38
C PHE A 48 -1.29 13.13 3.26
N SER A 49 -1.52 14.32 3.76
CA SER A 49 -0.62 14.98 4.71
C SER A 49 -1.41 15.63 5.84
N LYS A 50 -0.76 15.73 6.98
CA LYS A 50 -1.26 16.43 8.18
C LYS A 50 -0.12 17.19 8.82
N GLU A 51 -0.41 18.39 9.27
CA GLU A 51 0.49 19.15 10.09
C GLU A 51 0.46 18.63 11.53
N GLY A 52 1.61 18.49 12.15
CA GLY A 52 1.72 17.98 13.52
C GLY A 52 2.92 18.57 14.28
N VAL A 53 2.80 18.54 15.60
CA VAL A 53 3.86 18.90 16.54
C VAL A 53 4.19 17.68 17.39
N HIS A 54 5.48 17.38 17.47
CA HIS A 54 6.00 16.32 18.33
C HIS A 54 7.35 16.73 18.96
N CYS A 55 7.90 15.88 19.82
CA CYS A 55 9.26 16.03 20.37
C CYS A 55 9.81 14.65 20.75
N TYR A 56 11.12 14.60 20.91
CA TYR A 56 11.80 13.42 21.46
C TYR A 56 12.63 13.79 22.68
N PRO A 57 12.02 13.83 23.89
CA PRO A 57 12.69 14.34 25.11
C PRO A 57 14.01 13.68 25.44
N ALA A 58 14.17 12.38 25.15
CA ALA A 58 15.41 11.67 25.39
C ALA A 58 16.62 12.23 24.59
N ALA A 59 16.39 12.95 23.49
CA ALA A 59 17.45 13.58 22.71
C ALA A 59 18.24 14.63 23.47
N LEU A 60 17.67 15.21 24.52
CA LEU A 60 18.37 16.19 25.38
C LEU A 60 19.42 15.53 26.29
N GLU A 61 19.24 14.26 26.64
CA GLU A 61 20.03 13.59 27.67
C GLU A 61 20.91 12.45 27.11
N ASP A 62 20.56 11.91 25.94
CA ASP A 62 21.32 10.83 25.29
C ASP A 62 22.62 11.40 24.69
N PRO A 63 23.82 11.00 25.18
CA PRO A 63 25.10 11.49 24.63
C PRO A 63 25.32 11.12 23.17
N LYS A 64 24.59 10.15 22.61
CA LYS A 64 24.64 9.78 21.19
C LYS A 64 23.89 10.77 20.31
N LEU A 65 22.97 11.53 20.87
CA LEU A 65 22.12 12.51 20.20
C LEU A 65 22.52 13.94 20.56
N ALA A 66 22.85 14.20 21.83
CA ALA A 66 23.38 15.46 22.33
C ALA A 66 24.93 15.45 22.28
N THR A 67 25.46 15.34 21.06
CA THR A 67 26.92 15.21 20.85
C THR A 67 27.70 16.50 21.02
N GLY A 68 27.03 17.65 20.92
CA GLY A 68 27.65 18.98 20.90
C GLY A 68 28.49 19.22 19.65
N GLY A 69 28.47 18.34 18.65
CA GLY A 69 29.19 18.39 17.41
C GLY A 69 28.32 18.74 16.20
N TRP A 70 28.81 18.45 15.01
CA TRP A 70 28.11 18.68 13.73
C TRP A 70 26.89 17.76 13.52
N ASP A 71 26.85 16.65 14.22
CA ASP A 71 25.81 15.62 14.20
C ASP A 71 24.86 15.72 15.42
N ASP A 72 24.93 16.81 16.18
CA ASP A 72 24.06 17.05 17.33
C ASP A 72 22.59 17.22 16.89
N VAL A 73 21.72 16.40 17.47
CA VAL A 73 20.29 16.42 17.23
C VAL A 73 19.48 16.64 18.53
N SER A 74 20.12 17.21 19.57
CA SER A 74 19.46 17.48 20.87
C SER A 74 18.24 18.38 20.75
N PHE A 75 18.16 19.23 19.70
CA PHE A 75 17.01 20.09 19.43
C PHE A 75 15.71 19.29 19.24
N LEU A 76 15.77 18.01 18.86
CA LEU A 76 14.62 17.12 18.76
C LEU A 76 13.89 16.94 20.11
N GLY A 77 14.57 17.21 21.24
CA GLY A 77 13.97 17.15 22.57
C GLY A 77 12.94 18.24 22.82
N HIS A 78 12.91 19.30 22.04
CA HIS A 78 11.94 20.37 22.13
C HIS A 78 10.77 20.16 21.15
N PRO A 79 9.55 20.64 21.47
CA PRO A 79 8.45 20.60 20.52
C PRO A 79 8.80 21.30 19.22
N HIS A 80 8.63 20.58 18.12
CA HIS A 80 8.88 21.09 16.77
C HIS A 80 7.78 20.60 15.83
N ARG A 81 7.62 21.30 14.72
CA ARG A 81 6.49 21.17 13.81
C ARG A 81 6.95 20.64 12.47
N HIS A 82 6.21 19.67 11.92
CA HIS A 82 6.40 19.11 10.59
C HIS A 82 5.09 19.02 9.83
N ILE A 83 5.19 18.88 8.50
CA ILE A 83 4.13 18.34 7.68
C ILE A 83 4.40 16.83 7.56
N PHE A 84 3.60 16.02 8.28
CA PHE A 84 3.68 14.57 8.15
C PHE A 84 3.01 14.14 6.85
N HIS A 85 3.75 13.43 6.01
CA HIS A 85 3.27 12.85 4.77
C HIS A 85 3.06 11.36 4.96
N PHE A 86 1.90 10.89 4.51
CA PHE A 86 1.49 9.51 4.62
C PHE A 86 1.32 8.91 3.22
N ARG A 87 1.84 7.71 3.03
CA ARG A 87 1.52 6.86 1.90
C ARG A 87 1.10 5.50 2.44
N VAL A 88 -0.12 5.10 2.16
CA VAL A 88 -0.70 3.84 2.61
C VAL A 88 -1.02 2.98 1.41
N ARG A 89 -0.46 1.77 1.35
CA ARG A 89 -0.76 0.74 0.38
C ARG A 89 -1.48 -0.40 1.08
N ILE A 90 -2.56 -0.89 0.50
CA ILE A 90 -3.34 -2.01 1.04
C ILE A 90 -3.63 -3.03 -0.07
N GLU A 91 -3.53 -4.31 0.25
CA GLU A 91 -3.89 -5.41 -0.64
C GLU A 91 -5.36 -5.34 -1.05
N VAL A 92 -5.62 -5.70 -2.30
CA VAL A 92 -6.97 -5.93 -2.82
C VAL A 92 -7.05 -7.33 -3.43
N PHE A 93 -8.18 -8.01 -3.19
CA PHE A 93 -8.34 -9.42 -3.58
C PHE A 93 -8.85 -9.60 -5.01
N HIS A 94 -9.41 -8.54 -5.60
CA HIS A 94 -9.83 -8.50 -6.99
C HIS A 94 -9.66 -7.08 -7.57
N ASP A 95 -9.83 -6.96 -8.87
CA ASP A 95 -9.58 -5.73 -9.65
C ASP A 95 -10.83 -4.87 -9.89
N ASP A 96 -11.99 -5.31 -9.41
CA ASP A 96 -13.25 -4.57 -9.54
C ASP A 96 -13.61 -3.86 -8.21
N ARG A 97 -12.82 -2.85 -7.84
CA ARG A 97 -13.05 -1.95 -6.70
C ARG A 97 -13.34 -2.64 -5.37
N ASP A 98 -12.58 -3.69 -5.05
CA ASP A 98 -12.64 -4.37 -3.75
C ASP A 98 -12.56 -3.35 -2.58
N ILE A 99 -11.64 -2.39 -2.70
CA ILE A 99 -11.58 -1.20 -1.86
C ILE A 99 -11.56 0.02 -2.80
N GLU A 100 -12.52 0.94 -2.63
CA GLU A 100 -12.55 2.17 -3.38
C GLU A 100 -11.58 3.18 -2.75
N PHE A 101 -10.52 3.58 -3.50
CA PHE A 101 -9.39 4.33 -2.95
C PHE A 101 -9.74 5.76 -2.49
N ILE A 102 -10.75 6.44 -3.08
CA ILE A 102 -11.18 7.77 -2.61
C ILE A 102 -11.87 7.65 -1.24
N GLN A 103 -12.74 6.64 -1.07
CA GLN A 103 -13.41 6.40 0.21
C GLN A 103 -12.40 5.97 1.28
N PHE A 104 -11.44 5.12 0.92
CA PHE A 104 -10.36 4.70 1.80
C PHE A 104 -9.52 5.89 2.26
N LYS A 105 -9.07 6.74 1.33
CA LYS A 105 -8.34 7.97 1.64
C LYS A 105 -9.11 8.89 2.58
N ARG A 106 -10.39 9.14 2.29
CA ARG A 106 -11.24 10.02 3.12
C ARG A 106 -11.40 9.46 4.53
N TRP A 107 -11.53 8.14 4.67
CA TRP A 107 -11.60 7.51 5.98
C TRP A 107 -10.28 7.66 6.75
N LEU A 108 -9.12 7.44 6.13
CA LEU A 108 -7.82 7.65 6.75
C LEU A 108 -7.64 9.09 7.22
N ILE A 109 -7.98 10.08 6.40
CA ILE A 109 -7.93 11.48 6.78
C ILE A 109 -8.79 11.76 8.02
N ARG A 110 -9.98 11.15 8.07
CA ARG A 110 -10.92 11.33 9.17
C ARG A 110 -10.40 10.77 10.50
N LEU A 111 -9.52 9.78 10.52
CA LEU A 111 -8.86 9.29 11.74
C LEU A 111 -8.03 10.38 12.43
N TYR A 112 -7.55 11.36 11.66
CA TYR A 112 -6.75 12.49 12.14
C TYR A 112 -7.56 13.79 12.25
N GLU A 113 -8.86 13.75 12.02
CA GLU A 113 -9.75 14.89 12.28
C GLU A 113 -10.14 14.86 13.77
N GLN A 114 -9.63 15.82 14.51
CA GLN A 114 -10.05 16.01 15.90
C GLN A 114 -11.50 16.55 15.92
N SER A 115 -12.21 16.34 17.02
CA SER A 115 -13.60 16.79 17.20
C SER A 115 -13.76 18.28 16.87
N GLU A 116 -14.96 18.67 16.37
CA GLU A 116 -15.30 20.03 15.96
C GLU A 116 -14.78 21.10 16.96
N GLY A 117 -13.97 22.02 16.46
CA GLY A 117 -13.38 23.14 17.24
C GLY A 117 -11.93 22.93 17.68
N SER A 118 -11.25 21.86 17.35
CA SER A 118 -9.84 21.66 17.66
C SER A 118 -8.91 22.19 16.55
N SER A 119 -7.67 22.47 16.91
CA SER A 119 -6.60 22.88 16.00
C SER A 119 -6.47 21.89 14.83
N GLU A 120 -6.24 22.38 13.59
CA GLU A 120 -5.89 21.55 12.43
C GLU A 120 -4.53 20.84 12.60
N VAL A 121 -3.74 21.28 13.59
CA VAL A 121 -2.41 20.74 13.91
C VAL A 121 -2.55 19.60 14.90
N LEU A 122 -2.00 18.44 14.53
CA LEU A 122 -1.97 17.24 15.38
C LEU A 122 -1.00 17.45 16.54
N VAL A 123 -1.40 17.07 17.75
CA VAL A 123 -0.50 16.95 18.89
C VAL A 123 -0.08 15.49 18.99
N LEU A 124 1.16 15.19 18.61
CA LEU A 124 1.70 13.84 18.51
C LEU A 124 2.58 13.47 19.71
N ASP A 125 2.75 14.36 20.67
CA ASP A 125 3.58 14.19 21.88
C ASP A 125 5.00 13.73 21.52
N HIS A 126 5.35 12.48 21.88
CA HIS A 126 6.67 11.87 21.64
C HIS A 126 6.66 10.80 20.52
N LYS A 127 5.63 10.77 19.66
CA LYS A 127 5.49 9.74 18.65
C LYS A 127 6.51 9.92 17.54
N SER A 128 7.21 8.83 17.23
CA SER A 128 8.02 8.72 16.01
C SER A 128 7.14 8.38 14.80
N CYS A 129 7.69 8.47 13.60
CA CYS A 129 7.03 8.05 12.37
C CYS A 129 6.60 6.57 12.43
N GLU A 130 7.42 5.71 13.05
CA GLU A 130 7.12 4.28 13.23
C GLU A 130 5.92 4.07 14.14
N MET A 131 5.85 4.77 15.27
CA MET A 131 4.72 4.70 16.21
C MET A 131 3.42 5.17 15.53
N ILE A 132 3.49 6.23 14.73
CA ILE A 132 2.35 6.74 13.97
C ILE A 132 1.89 5.70 12.94
N ALA A 133 2.83 5.05 12.24
CA ALA A 133 2.52 3.99 11.28
C ALA A 133 1.88 2.77 11.95
N ASP A 134 2.36 2.34 13.13
CA ASP A 134 1.82 1.22 13.89
C ASP A 134 0.38 1.50 14.36
N GLU A 135 0.11 2.69 14.87
CA GLU A 135 -1.25 3.11 15.25
C GLU A 135 -2.20 3.11 14.05
N LEU A 136 -1.75 3.65 12.92
CA LEU A 136 -2.54 3.68 11.69
C LEU A 136 -2.81 2.26 11.17
N TYR A 137 -1.82 1.36 11.25
CA TYR A 137 -2.00 -0.04 10.90
C TYR A 137 -3.06 -0.72 11.77
N ALA A 138 -3.09 -0.47 13.09
CA ALA A 138 -4.09 -1.04 13.99
C ALA A 138 -5.52 -0.70 13.56
N GLU A 139 -5.76 0.56 13.15
CA GLU A 139 -7.05 1.00 12.63
C GLU A 139 -7.38 0.31 11.29
N ILE A 140 -6.40 0.25 10.37
CA ILE A 140 -6.58 -0.36 9.06
C ILE A 140 -6.86 -1.86 9.19
N SER A 141 -6.10 -2.60 10.01
CA SER A 141 -6.25 -4.04 10.21
C SER A 141 -7.59 -4.40 10.86
N THR A 142 -8.11 -3.55 11.72
CA THR A 142 -9.44 -3.71 12.31
C THR A 142 -10.54 -3.58 11.26
N ARG A 143 -10.42 -2.62 10.35
CA ARG A 143 -11.42 -2.38 9.31
C ARG A 143 -11.30 -3.33 8.12
N HIS A 144 -10.09 -3.72 7.78
CA HIS A 144 -9.75 -4.53 6.61
C HIS A 144 -8.83 -5.70 7.00
N PRO A 145 -9.34 -6.69 7.75
CA PRO A 145 -8.52 -7.78 8.27
C PRO A 145 -7.96 -8.69 7.16
N GLY A 146 -6.83 -9.36 7.46
CA GLY A 146 -6.23 -10.38 6.60
C GLY A 146 -5.57 -9.86 5.33
N ARG A 147 -5.22 -8.57 5.29
CA ARG A 147 -4.55 -7.93 4.14
C ARG A 147 -3.15 -7.50 4.51
N PHE A 148 -2.21 -7.62 3.58
CA PHE A 148 -0.97 -6.89 3.78
C PHE A 148 -1.22 -5.38 3.65
N VAL A 149 -0.48 -4.63 4.46
CA VAL A 149 -0.50 -3.17 4.44
C VAL A 149 0.95 -2.68 4.45
N GLU A 150 1.24 -1.68 3.65
CA GLU A 150 2.52 -0.97 3.68
C GLU A 150 2.23 0.49 3.99
N ILE A 151 2.91 1.03 4.99
CA ILE A 151 2.72 2.40 5.46
C ILE A 151 4.06 3.11 5.46
N GLU A 152 4.12 4.21 4.74
CA GLU A 152 5.20 5.18 4.77
C GLU A 152 4.71 6.43 5.50
N VAL A 153 5.46 6.87 6.50
CA VAL A 153 5.26 8.13 7.21
C VAL A 153 6.55 8.91 7.16
N SER A 154 6.49 10.15 6.71
CA SER A 154 7.69 11.00 6.63
C SER A 154 7.42 12.42 7.12
N GLU A 155 8.47 13.05 7.64
CA GLU A 155 8.52 14.44 8.06
C GLU A 155 9.00 15.27 6.86
N ASP A 156 8.16 16.21 6.42
CA ASP A 156 8.42 17.16 5.32
C ASP A 156 8.85 16.51 3.99
N ASN A 157 8.56 15.21 3.77
CA ASN A 157 9.06 14.37 2.67
C ASN A 157 10.60 14.20 2.62
N GLU A 158 11.29 14.45 3.70
CA GLU A 158 12.74 14.36 3.74
C GLU A 158 13.23 13.11 4.47
N ASN A 159 12.65 12.82 5.64
CA ASN A 159 13.02 11.70 6.49
C ASN A 159 11.77 10.97 6.96
N GLY A 160 11.85 9.67 7.18
CA GLY A 160 10.69 8.91 7.65
C GLY A 160 10.94 7.42 7.72
N CYS A 161 9.87 6.67 7.91
CA CYS A 161 9.86 5.21 7.92
C CYS A 161 8.99 4.64 6.81
N ASN A 162 9.28 3.40 6.43
CA ASN A 162 8.42 2.58 5.60
C ASN A 162 8.29 1.20 6.26
N ILE A 163 7.08 0.82 6.66
CA ILE A 163 6.81 -0.42 7.37
C ILE A 163 5.86 -1.29 6.56
N PHE A 164 6.24 -2.55 6.39
CA PHE A 164 5.45 -3.56 5.73
C PHE A 164 4.84 -4.50 6.78
N TYR A 165 3.50 -4.52 6.84
CA TYR A 165 2.73 -5.39 7.71
C TYR A 165 2.18 -6.56 6.88
N PRO A 166 2.67 -7.79 7.08
CA PRO A 166 2.19 -8.95 6.34
C PRO A 166 0.73 -9.25 6.68
N ASN A 167 0.05 -9.94 5.78
CA ASN A 167 -1.27 -10.51 6.08
C ASN A 167 -1.14 -11.56 7.19
N SER A 168 -1.93 -11.39 8.23
CA SER A 168 -2.02 -12.28 9.39
C SER A 168 -3.08 -13.36 9.20
#